data_9ad068837b415ab19ede1e6eaa464503
#
_entry.id   9ad068837b415ab19ede1e6eaa464503
#
_cell.length_a   1.000
_cell.length_b   1.000
_cell.length_c   1.000
_cell.angle_alpha   90.00
_cell.angle_beta   90.00
_cell.angle_gamma   90.00
#
_symmetry.space_group_name_H-M   'P 1'
#
loop_
_entity.id
_entity.type
_entity.pdbx_description
1 polymer ?
#
loop_
_entity_poly.entity_id
_entity_poly.type
_entity_poly.pdbx_seq_one_letter_code
_entity_poly.pdbx_strand_id
1 'polypeptide(L)'
;MRLDKFLVACAVGSRTEVKNFLKTGGVTVNGKKEKSAKLHINEDTDEICFDGQKLEYEEFVYYMMNKPQGVISATEDPKHKTVLDLLDDLARSKEVFPVGRLDIDTHGLLLLTNDGKLAHALLSPKRHVDKTYLAQVKGIMTDEDIETFAQGIPLKDFTCQPAKLELVSVDTEKNQSLVRVTIAEGKFHQVKRMVAYCGKEVVDLQRLTMGTLTLDEGLKRGEWRRLTKDELKALLESVR
;
A
#
# COMPACT_ATOMS: atom_id res chain seq x y z
N MET A 1 17.10 -3.56 -21.93
CA MET A 1 16.12 -2.58 -22.48
C MET A 1 16.80 -1.43 -23.25
N ARG A 2 16.04 -0.43 -23.79
CA ARG A 2 16.65 0.77 -24.40
C ARG A 2 17.12 1.75 -23.33
N LEU A 3 18.26 2.43 -23.58
CA LEU A 3 18.86 3.36 -22.62
C LEU A 3 17.93 4.54 -22.26
N ASP A 4 17.20 5.11 -23.23
CA ASP A 4 16.23 6.15 -22.93
C ASP A 4 15.09 5.68 -22.01
N LYS A 5 14.63 4.44 -22.18
CA LYS A 5 13.60 3.84 -21.31
C LYS A 5 14.15 3.56 -19.90
N PHE A 6 15.39 3.09 -19.81
CA PHE A 6 16.08 2.87 -18.54
C PHE A 6 16.22 4.18 -17.72
N LEU A 7 16.69 5.25 -18.37
CA LEU A 7 16.89 6.54 -17.71
C LEU A 7 15.57 7.14 -17.19
N VAL A 8 14.50 7.05 -17.97
CA VAL A 8 13.16 7.45 -17.51
C VAL A 8 12.69 6.58 -16.35
N ALA A 9 12.92 5.27 -16.41
CA ALA A 9 12.53 4.34 -15.35
C ALA A 9 13.33 4.53 -14.06
N CYS A 10 14.54 5.11 -14.14
CA CYS A 10 15.34 5.54 -12.99
C CYS A 10 15.02 6.98 -12.53
N ALA A 11 13.93 7.58 -13.02
CA ALA A 11 13.49 8.94 -12.68
C ALA A 11 14.53 10.05 -12.95
N VAL A 12 15.44 9.84 -13.92
CA VAL A 12 16.43 10.85 -14.34
C VAL A 12 15.74 12.08 -14.97
N GLY A 13 14.59 11.87 -15.60
CA GLY A 13 13.78 12.92 -16.19
C GLY A 13 12.74 12.37 -17.17
N SER A 14 11.95 13.28 -17.74
CA SER A 14 11.02 12.97 -18.82
C SER A 14 11.75 12.47 -20.08
N ARG A 15 11.03 11.86 -21.01
CA ARG A 15 11.60 11.39 -22.29
C ARG A 15 12.33 12.49 -23.08
N THR A 16 11.87 13.74 -22.98
CA THR A 16 12.49 14.88 -23.65
C THR A 16 13.79 15.30 -22.94
N GLU A 17 13.78 15.38 -21.61
CA GLU A 17 14.95 15.73 -20.80
C GLU A 17 16.05 14.68 -20.95
N VAL A 18 15.71 13.39 -20.88
CA VAL A 18 16.66 12.28 -21.08
C VAL A 18 17.38 12.39 -22.43
N LYS A 19 16.67 12.73 -23.52
CA LYS A 19 17.32 12.97 -24.81
C LYS A 19 18.30 14.14 -24.80
N ASN A 20 18.01 15.19 -24.03
CA ASN A 20 18.93 16.33 -23.88
C ASN A 20 20.14 15.95 -23.03
N PHE A 21 19.96 15.22 -21.92
CA PHE A 21 21.08 14.73 -21.09
C PHE A 21 22.04 13.83 -21.86
N LEU A 22 21.51 12.96 -22.72
CA LEU A 22 22.33 12.14 -23.61
C LEU A 22 23.15 13.00 -24.59
N LYS A 23 22.56 14.04 -25.19
CA LYS A 23 23.26 14.94 -26.10
C LYS A 23 24.37 15.72 -25.41
N THR A 24 24.14 16.18 -24.18
CA THR A 24 25.13 16.95 -23.39
C THR A 24 26.23 16.08 -22.79
N GLY A 25 26.07 14.75 -22.81
CA GLY A 25 27.09 13.79 -22.37
C GLY A 25 27.11 13.55 -20.85
N GLY A 26 26.00 13.82 -20.15
CA GLY A 26 25.83 13.49 -18.72
C GLY A 26 25.66 11.99 -18.44
N VAL A 27 25.48 11.16 -19.47
CA VAL A 27 25.23 9.72 -19.32
C VAL A 27 26.43 8.90 -19.76
N THR A 28 26.83 7.93 -18.94
CA THR A 28 27.84 6.92 -19.29
C THR A 28 27.28 5.51 -19.20
N VAL A 29 27.74 4.64 -20.08
CA VAL A 29 27.48 3.19 -20.08
C VAL A 29 28.82 2.47 -20.02
N ASN A 30 29.05 1.68 -18.98
CA ASN A 30 30.31 0.97 -18.74
C ASN A 30 31.53 1.93 -18.78
N GLY A 31 31.39 3.10 -18.15
CA GLY A 31 32.42 4.15 -18.08
C GLY A 31 32.62 4.99 -19.35
N LYS A 32 31.90 4.71 -20.45
CA LYS A 32 32.02 5.46 -21.72
C LYS A 32 30.81 6.38 -21.91
N LYS A 33 31.05 7.64 -22.33
CA LYS A 33 29.96 8.56 -22.66
C LYS A 33 29.11 8.02 -23.80
N GLU A 34 27.80 7.98 -23.58
CA GLU A 34 26.83 7.51 -24.56
C GLU A 34 25.85 8.63 -24.94
N LYS A 35 25.56 8.76 -26.24
CA LYS A 35 24.64 9.77 -26.79
C LYS A 35 23.41 9.17 -27.45
N SER A 36 23.43 7.85 -27.74
CA SER A 36 22.36 7.18 -28.43
C SER A 36 21.25 6.76 -27.46
N ALA A 37 20.13 7.44 -27.53
CA ALA A 37 18.92 7.07 -26.80
C ALA A 37 18.40 5.66 -27.12
N LYS A 38 18.75 5.14 -28.31
CA LYS A 38 18.29 3.84 -28.81
C LYS A 38 19.24 2.69 -28.47
N LEU A 39 20.39 2.96 -27.83
CA LEU A 39 21.29 1.90 -27.38
C LEU A 39 20.51 0.89 -26.54
N HIS A 40 20.66 -0.41 -26.87
CA HIS A 40 20.16 -1.48 -26.02
C HIS A 40 21.18 -1.80 -24.93
N ILE A 41 20.74 -1.76 -23.70
CA ILE A 41 21.53 -2.08 -22.52
C ILE A 41 20.95 -3.32 -21.83
N ASN A 42 21.81 -4.02 -21.10
CA ASN A 42 21.43 -5.06 -20.17
C ASN A 42 21.37 -4.44 -18.75
N GLU A 43 20.19 -4.30 -18.21
CA GLU A 43 19.92 -3.65 -16.92
C GLU A 43 20.55 -4.38 -15.73
N ASP A 44 20.90 -5.67 -15.88
CA ASP A 44 21.48 -6.48 -14.81
C ASP A 44 23.02 -6.44 -14.81
N THR A 45 23.65 -6.16 -15.96
CA THR A 45 25.10 -6.27 -16.13
C THR A 45 25.78 -4.99 -16.54
N ASP A 46 25.08 -4.07 -17.24
CA ASP A 46 25.66 -2.80 -17.66
C ASP A 46 25.64 -1.77 -16.52
N GLU A 47 26.76 -1.11 -16.32
CA GLU A 47 26.85 0.01 -15.38
C GLU A 47 26.45 1.31 -16.07
N ILE A 48 25.30 1.86 -15.70
CA ILE A 48 24.81 3.13 -16.24
C ILE A 48 24.95 4.20 -15.15
N CYS A 49 25.61 5.33 -15.50
CA CYS A 49 25.73 6.46 -14.60
C CYS A 49 25.15 7.72 -15.26
N PHE A 50 24.56 8.58 -14.41
CA PHE A 50 24.14 9.93 -14.77
C PHE A 50 24.85 10.93 -13.87
N ASP A 51 25.53 11.90 -14.47
CA ASP A 51 26.39 12.89 -13.80
C ASP A 51 27.35 12.26 -12.76
N GLY A 52 27.92 11.11 -13.13
CA GLY A 52 28.87 10.34 -12.30
C GLY A 52 28.24 9.49 -11.21
N GLN A 53 26.92 9.53 -11.02
CA GLN A 53 26.20 8.67 -10.07
C GLN A 53 25.67 7.44 -10.77
N LYS A 54 25.98 6.25 -10.22
CA LYS A 54 25.46 4.99 -10.70
C LYS A 54 23.95 4.91 -10.49
N LEU A 55 23.22 4.55 -11.54
CA LEU A 55 21.78 4.33 -11.51
C LEU A 55 21.49 2.86 -11.22
N GLU A 56 20.57 2.62 -10.32
CA GLU A 56 20.04 1.29 -10.04
C GLU A 56 18.64 1.15 -10.65
N TYR A 57 18.44 0.11 -11.47
CA TYR A 57 17.16 -0.21 -12.04
C TYR A 57 16.37 -1.12 -11.12
N GLU A 58 15.20 -0.66 -10.74
CA GLU A 58 14.22 -1.48 -10.06
C GLU A 58 12.98 -1.62 -10.96
N GLU A 59 12.64 -2.84 -11.36
CA GLU A 59 11.42 -3.08 -12.15
C GLU A 59 10.19 -2.74 -11.32
N PHE A 60 10.12 -3.24 -10.10
CA PHE A 60 9.02 -3.01 -9.17
C PHE A 60 9.49 -2.25 -7.94
N VAL A 61 8.63 -1.35 -7.49
CA VAL A 61 8.84 -0.56 -6.26
C VAL A 61 7.71 -0.82 -5.28
N TYR A 62 8.03 -0.81 -3.99
CA TYR A 62 7.08 -1.17 -2.93
C TYR A 62 7.17 -0.17 -1.79
N TYR A 63 6.06 0.47 -1.47
CA TYR A 63 5.96 1.50 -0.44
C TYR A 63 4.98 1.05 0.64
N MET A 64 5.39 1.16 1.90
CA MET A 64 4.52 1.13 3.06
C MET A 64 4.17 2.57 3.43
N MET A 65 2.90 2.89 3.48
CA MET A 65 2.41 4.20 3.93
C MET A 65 1.53 4.04 5.15
N ASN A 66 1.69 4.93 6.13
CA ASN A 66 0.66 5.16 7.14
C ASN A 66 -0.34 6.18 6.57
N LYS A 67 -1.33 5.68 5.81
CA LYS A 67 -2.31 6.52 5.14
C LYS A 67 -3.04 7.42 6.15
N PRO A 68 -3.09 8.73 5.95
CA PRO A 68 -3.86 9.64 6.81
C PRO A 68 -5.34 9.60 6.46
N GLN A 69 -6.19 10.09 7.37
CA GLN A 69 -7.57 10.43 7.07
C GLN A 69 -7.64 11.65 6.13
N GLY A 70 -8.75 11.81 5.42
CA GLY A 70 -8.96 12.92 4.48
C GLY A 70 -8.30 12.75 3.12
N VAL A 71 -7.57 11.64 2.90
CA VAL A 71 -6.91 11.30 1.64
C VAL A 71 -7.54 10.03 1.07
N ILE A 72 -7.75 9.97 -0.24
CA ILE A 72 -8.36 8.81 -0.90
C ILE A 72 -7.29 7.85 -1.45
N SER A 73 -7.62 6.56 -1.47
CA SER A 73 -6.79 5.50 -2.05
C SER A 73 -7.00 5.43 -3.57
N ALA A 74 -6.48 6.41 -4.29
CA ALA A 74 -6.53 6.52 -5.75
C ALA A 74 -5.18 7.00 -6.29
N THR A 75 -4.96 6.85 -7.58
CA THR A 75 -3.77 7.38 -8.28
C THR A 75 -3.93 8.86 -8.64
N GLU A 76 -5.15 9.27 -8.96
CA GLU A 76 -5.52 10.65 -9.28
C GLU A 76 -7.00 10.90 -8.94
N ASP A 77 -7.34 12.13 -8.60
CA ASP A 77 -8.72 12.58 -8.39
C ASP A 77 -8.81 14.08 -8.57
N PRO A 78 -9.84 14.63 -9.26
CA PRO A 78 -9.96 16.06 -9.52
C PRO A 78 -10.37 16.89 -8.29
N LYS A 79 -10.86 16.27 -7.21
CA LYS A 79 -11.44 16.97 -6.05
C LYS A 79 -10.71 16.68 -4.74
N HIS A 80 -10.14 15.49 -4.61
CA HIS A 80 -9.57 15.03 -3.34
C HIS A 80 -8.09 14.76 -3.48
N LYS A 81 -7.33 15.04 -2.44
CA LYS A 81 -5.93 14.62 -2.34
C LYS A 81 -5.86 13.10 -2.32
N THR A 82 -4.96 12.55 -3.11
CA THR A 82 -4.76 11.11 -3.24
C THR A 82 -3.53 10.63 -2.46
N VAL A 83 -3.42 9.33 -2.26
CA VAL A 83 -2.23 8.71 -1.65
C VAL A 83 -0.98 8.91 -2.51
N LEU A 84 -1.12 9.03 -3.82
CA LEU A 84 0.01 9.30 -4.74
C LEU A 84 0.56 10.74 -4.60
N ASP A 85 -0.26 11.68 -4.13
CA ASP A 85 0.19 13.06 -3.86
C ASP A 85 1.07 13.17 -2.61
N LEU A 86 1.18 12.09 -1.84
CA LEU A 86 2.06 12.01 -0.67
C LEU A 86 3.39 11.32 -0.96
N LEU A 87 3.52 10.65 -2.12
CA LEU A 87 4.73 9.92 -2.50
C LEU A 87 5.72 10.80 -3.28
N ASP A 88 6.88 10.23 -3.56
CA ASP A 88 7.93 10.85 -4.36
C ASP A 88 7.66 10.79 -5.88
N ASP A 89 8.50 11.48 -6.65
CA ASP A 89 8.39 11.50 -8.12
C ASP A 89 8.69 10.13 -8.74
N LEU A 90 9.49 9.29 -8.07
CA LEU A 90 9.76 7.93 -8.50
C LEU A 90 8.47 7.10 -8.53
N ALA A 91 7.62 7.22 -7.52
CA ALA A 91 6.35 6.52 -7.48
C ALA A 91 5.46 6.89 -8.68
N ARG A 92 5.43 8.18 -9.06
CA ARG A 92 4.69 8.66 -10.23
C ARG A 92 5.28 8.13 -11.54
N SER A 93 6.61 8.19 -11.71
CA SER A 93 7.30 7.72 -12.91
C SER A 93 7.17 6.20 -13.10
N LYS A 94 7.04 5.45 -12.01
CA LYS A 94 6.84 3.99 -11.98
C LYS A 94 5.37 3.58 -12.07
N GLU A 95 4.43 4.53 -12.18
CA GLU A 95 3.00 4.27 -12.25
C GLU A 95 2.49 3.45 -11.04
N VAL A 96 2.97 3.80 -9.85
CA VAL A 96 2.60 3.14 -8.59
C VAL A 96 1.11 3.35 -8.29
N PHE A 97 0.47 2.33 -7.76
CA PHE A 97 -0.94 2.36 -7.35
C PHE A 97 -1.14 1.70 -5.98
N PRO A 98 -2.21 2.04 -5.25
CA PRO A 98 -2.50 1.44 -3.96
C PRO A 98 -2.99 -0.01 -4.11
N VAL A 99 -2.49 -0.92 -3.26
CA VAL A 99 -2.95 -2.30 -3.16
C VAL A 99 -4.20 -2.37 -2.29
N GLY A 100 -5.34 -2.33 -2.94
CA GLY A 100 -6.64 -2.18 -2.30
C GLY A 100 -6.91 -0.74 -1.88
N ARG A 101 -8.01 -0.56 -1.17
CA ARG A 101 -8.47 0.76 -0.76
C ARG A 101 -8.77 0.80 0.74
N LEU A 102 -8.38 1.89 1.38
CA LEU A 102 -8.90 2.34 2.66
C LEU A 102 -9.84 3.51 2.39
N ASP A 103 -10.92 3.58 3.15
CA ASP A 103 -11.87 4.68 3.06
C ASP A 103 -11.19 6.02 3.38
N ILE A 104 -11.80 7.13 2.99
CA ILE A 104 -11.26 8.48 3.21
C ILE A 104 -11.03 8.77 4.70
N ASP A 105 -11.87 8.25 5.57
CA ASP A 105 -11.83 8.40 7.03
C ASP A 105 -11.11 7.24 7.75
N THR A 106 -10.62 6.24 7.00
CA THR A 106 -9.80 5.13 7.53
C THR A 106 -8.33 5.43 7.30
N HIS A 107 -7.49 5.13 8.28
CA HIS A 107 -6.05 5.35 8.22
C HIS A 107 -5.23 4.08 8.47
N GLY A 108 -3.91 4.18 8.45
CA GLY A 108 -3.01 3.08 8.75
C GLY A 108 -2.35 2.47 7.54
N LEU A 109 -1.96 1.21 7.64
CA LEU A 109 -1.15 0.50 6.64
C LEU A 109 -1.81 0.49 5.26
N LEU A 110 -1.14 1.09 4.30
CA LEU A 110 -1.44 0.94 2.88
C LEU A 110 -0.16 0.57 2.12
N LEU A 111 -0.21 -0.55 1.41
CA LEU A 111 0.84 -0.95 0.46
C LEU A 111 0.57 -0.26 -0.88
N LEU A 112 1.63 0.30 -1.49
CA LEU A 112 1.56 0.85 -2.84
C LEU A 112 2.72 0.25 -3.67
N THR A 113 2.44 -0.10 -4.92
CA THR A 113 3.41 -0.75 -5.82
C THR A 113 2.98 -0.61 -7.27
N ASN A 114 3.87 -0.87 -8.19
CA ASN A 114 3.58 -1.10 -9.61
C ASN A 114 3.58 -2.60 -9.99
N ASP A 115 3.73 -3.51 -9.00
CA ASP A 115 3.64 -4.97 -9.22
C ASP A 115 2.17 -5.43 -9.20
N GLY A 116 1.56 -5.44 -10.38
CA GLY A 116 0.17 -5.87 -10.54
C GLY A 116 -0.09 -7.33 -10.18
N LYS A 117 0.91 -8.20 -10.32
CA LYS A 117 0.76 -9.63 -9.98
C LYS A 117 0.67 -9.82 -8.48
N LEU A 118 1.55 -9.17 -7.73
CA LEU A 118 1.53 -9.17 -6.26
C LEU A 118 0.23 -8.54 -5.75
N ALA A 119 -0.14 -7.38 -6.27
CA ALA A 119 -1.37 -6.69 -5.87
C ALA A 119 -2.62 -7.56 -6.08
N HIS A 120 -2.73 -8.20 -7.25
CA HIS A 120 -3.83 -9.13 -7.52
C HIS A 120 -3.83 -10.33 -6.55
N ALA A 121 -2.67 -10.91 -6.24
CA ALA A 121 -2.57 -12.02 -5.31
C ALA A 121 -3.03 -11.63 -3.89
N LEU A 122 -2.61 -10.45 -3.39
CA LEU A 122 -2.97 -9.93 -2.06
C LEU A 122 -4.46 -9.57 -1.94
N LEU A 123 -5.08 -9.15 -3.04
CA LEU A 123 -6.49 -8.73 -3.06
C LEU A 123 -7.46 -9.85 -3.42
N SER A 124 -6.96 -10.97 -3.94
CA SER A 124 -7.79 -12.10 -4.36
C SER A 124 -8.55 -12.72 -3.17
N PRO A 125 -9.89 -12.80 -3.24
CA PRO A 125 -10.69 -13.44 -2.17
C PRO A 125 -10.31 -14.91 -1.94
N LYS A 126 -9.77 -15.58 -2.97
CA LYS A 126 -9.34 -16.99 -2.91
C LYS A 126 -8.10 -17.22 -2.05
N ARG A 127 -7.31 -16.17 -1.82
CA ARG A 127 -6.06 -16.25 -1.05
C ARG A 127 -6.23 -16.00 0.44
N HIS A 128 -7.41 -15.51 0.87
CA HIS A 128 -7.74 -15.25 2.27
C HIS A 128 -6.65 -14.47 3.03
N VAL A 129 -6.11 -13.42 2.38
CA VAL A 129 -5.06 -12.59 2.99
C VAL A 129 -5.66 -11.77 4.13
N ASP A 130 -5.26 -12.07 5.35
CA ASP A 130 -5.75 -11.40 6.56
C ASP A 130 -5.39 -9.91 6.59
N LYS A 131 -6.31 -9.12 7.09
CA LYS A 131 -6.15 -7.69 7.35
C LYS A 131 -6.65 -7.42 8.76
N THR A 132 -5.77 -6.92 9.62
CA THR A 132 -6.12 -6.60 11.01
C THR A 132 -6.29 -5.10 11.18
N TYR A 133 -7.38 -4.72 11.79
CA TYR A 133 -7.76 -3.34 12.09
C TYR A 133 -7.83 -3.13 13.60
N LEU A 134 -7.43 -1.95 14.05
CA LEU A 134 -7.74 -1.41 15.36
C LEU A 134 -8.92 -0.46 15.20
N ALA A 135 -10.01 -0.72 15.90
CA ALA A 135 -11.22 0.08 15.84
C ALA A 135 -11.57 0.67 17.21
N GLN A 136 -11.68 1.99 17.26
CA GLN A 136 -12.33 2.67 18.37
C GLN A 136 -13.83 2.63 18.12
N VAL A 137 -14.57 2.06 19.05
CA VAL A 137 -16.01 1.82 18.94
C VAL A 137 -16.75 2.63 20.00
N LYS A 138 -17.78 3.35 19.60
CA LYS A 138 -18.79 3.90 20.49
C LYS A 138 -19.80 2.80 20.80
N GLY A 139 -19.88 2.38 22.05
CA GLY A 139 -20.61 1.24 22.55
C GLY A 139 -19.70 0.21 23.21
N ILE A 140 -20.28 -0.62 24.06
CA ILE A 140 -19.57 -1.69 24.75
C ILE A 140 -19.64 -2.96 23.90
N MET A 141 -18.48 -3.38 23.39
CA MET A 141 -18.34 -4.65 22.70
C MET A 141 -18.26 -5.78 23.73
N THR A 142 -18.91 -6.91 23.45
CA THR A 142 -19.13 -8.02 24.38
C THR A 142 -18.65 -9.35 23.82
N ASP A 143 -18.63 -10.40 24.64
CA ASP A 143 -18.33 -11.76 24.20
C ASP A 143 -19.35 -12.27 23.17
N GLU A 144 -20.61 -11.85 23.25
CA GLU A 144 -21.64 -12.16 22.24
C GLU A 144 -21.30 -11.57 20.86
N ASP A 145 -20.71 -10.36 20.84
CA ASP A 145 -20.21 -9.75 19.60
C ASP A 145 -19.04 -10.56 19.02
N ILE A 146 -18.15 -11.08 19.88
CA ILE A 146 -17.03 -11.96 19.45
C ILE A 146 -17.58 -13.21 18.76
N GLU A 147 -18.58 -13.86 19.36
CA GLU A 147 -19.23 -15.04 18.77
C GLU A 147 -19.93 -14.70 17.46
N THR A 148 -20.62 -13.56 17.39
CA THR A 148 -21.28 -13.07 16.18
C THR A 148 -20.28 -12.87 15.03
N PHE A 149 -19.13 -12.28 15.30
CA PHE A 149 -18.06 -12.13 14.30
C PHE A 149 -17.50 -13.47 13.85
N ALA A 150 -17.29 -14.40 14.79
CA ALA A 150 -16.74 -15.73 14.50
C ALA A 150 -17.69 -16.61 13.66
N GLN A 151 -18.99 -16.40 13.74
CA GLN A 151 -19.99 -17.12 12.93
C GLN A 151 -20.16 -16.54 11.52
N GLY A 152 -19.66 -15.33 11.28
CA GLY A 152 -19.95 -14.57 10.07
C GLY A 152 -21.24 -13.78 10.18
N ILE A 153 -21.25 -12.58 9.60
CA ILE A 153 -22.36 -11.61 9.78
C ILE A 153 -23.15 -11.47 8.49
N PRO A 154 -24.47 -11.75 8.49
CA PRO A 154 -25.32 -11.53 7.32
C PRO A 154 -25.64 -10.02 7.20
N LEU A 155 -24.96 -9.35 6.29
CA LEU A 155 -25.26 -7.98 5.89
C LEU A 155 -26.32 -7.99 4.78
N LYS A 156 -26.91 -6.82 4.51
CA LYS A 156 -28.02 -6.68 3.55
C LYS A 156 -27.70 -7.22 2.14
N ASP A 157 -26.47 -7.06 1.69
CA ASP A 157 -26.02 -7.33 0.31
C ASP A 157 -25.07 -8.54 0.21
N PHE A 158 -24.49 -9.00 1.32
CA PHE A 158 -23.66 -10.20 1.37
C PHE A 158 -23.51 -10.70 2.82
N THR A 159 -23.13 -11.96 2.98
CA THR A 159 -22.74 -12.52 4.28
C THR A 159 -21.21 -12.41 4.41
N CYS A 160 -20.74 -11.78 5.50
CA CYS A 160 -19.32 -11.73 5.83
C CYS A 160 -18.80 -13.12 6.18
N GLN A 161 -17.58 -13.43 5.78
CA GLN A 161 -16.91 -14.62 6.28
C GLN A 161 -16.65 -14.50 7.79
N PRO A 162 -16.45 -15.62 8.49
CA PRO A 162 -16.00 -15.63 9.88
C PRO A 162 -14.82 -14.69 10.07
N ALA A 163 -14.87 -13.87 11.11
CA ALA A 163 -13.87 -12.89 11.42
C ALA A 163 -13.46 -12.99 12.89
N LYS A 164 -12.23 -12.61 13.20
CA LYS A 164 -11.72 -12.56 14.57
C LYS A 164 -11.96 -11.18 15.14
N LEU A 165 -12.62 -11.12 16.31
CA LEU A 165 -12.78 -9.92 17.12
C LEU A 165 -12.08 -10.12 18.47
N GLU A 166 -11.24 -9.19 18.87
CA GLU A 166 -10.52 -9.21 20.15
C GLU A 166 -10.77 -7.89 20.89
N LEU A 167 -11.21 -7.98 22.14
CA LEU A 167 -11.34 -6.81 23.02
C LEU A 167 -9.94 -6.40 23.50
N VAL A 168 -9.53 -5.18 23.19
CA VAL A 168 -8.27 -4.60 23.67
C VAL A 168 -8.50 -3.87 25.00
N SER A 169 -9.53 -3.04 25.06
CA SER A 169 -9.99 -2.38 26.27
C SER A 169 -11.46 -1.98 26.17
N VAL A 170 -12.11 -1.86 27.33
CA VAL A 170 -13.48 -1.43 27.46
C VAL A 170 -13.56 -0.33 28.50
N ASP A 171 -14.14 0.82 28.16
CA ASP A 171 -14.38 1.95 29.04
C ASP A 171 -15.90 2.14 29.21
N THR A 172 -16.42 1.60 30.32
CA THR A 172 -17.86 1.62 30.59
C THR A 172 -18.36 3.02 30.92
N GLU A 173 -17.52 3.87 31.52
CA GLU A 173 -17.89 5.24 31.87
C GLU A 173 -18.11 6.10 30.61
N LYS A 174 -17.24 5.92 29.61
CA LYS A 174 -17.34 6.64 28.32
C LYS A 174 -18.20 5.92 27.30
N ASN A 175 -18.70 4.72 27.63
CA ASN A 175 -19.42 3.85 26.69
C ASN A 175 -18.61 3.63 25.39
N GLN A 176 -17.35 3.18 25.54
CA GLN A 176 -16.41 2.98 24.44
C GLN A 176 -15.68 1.64 24.56
N SER A 177 -15.31 1.09 23.43
CA SER A 177 -14.44 -0.10 23.33
C SER A 177 -13.34 0.15 22.33
N LEU A 178 -12.15 -0.38 22.60
CA LEU A 178 -11.06 -0.51 21.65
C LEU A 178 -10.96 -1.98 21.28
N VAL A 179 -11.06 -2.30 19.99
CA VAL A 179 -11.09 -3.70 19.53
C VAL A 179 -10.13 -3.90 18.38
N ARG A 180 -9.64 -5.15 18.26
CA ARG A 180 -8.93 -5.63 17.08
C ARG A 180 -9.86 -6.51 16.26
N VAL A 181 -9.97 -6.20 14.96
CA VAL A 181 -10.79 -6.98 14.01
C VAL A 181 -9.92 -7.51 12.90
N THR A 182 -9.88 -8.83 12.71
CA THR A 182 -9.18 -9.47 11.60
C THR A 182 -10.17 -10.08 10.64
N ILE A 183 -10.08 -9.69 9.36
CA ILE A 183 -10.91 -10.17 8.24
C ILE A 183 -10.03 -10.66 7.09
N ALA A 184 -10.46 -11.70 6.38
CA ALA A 184 -9.79 -12.25 5.20
C ALA A 184 -10.32 -11.67 3.87
N GLU A 185 -11.32 -10.83 3.92
CA GLU A 185 -11.94 -10.16 2.77
C GLU A 185 -11.79 -8.65 2.86
N GLY A 186 -12.40 -7.90 1.95
CA GLY A 186 -12.30 -6.43 1.94
C GLY A 186 -13.45 -5.81 1.17
N LYS A 187 -14.66 -5.98 1.69
CA LYS A 187 -15.87 -5.39 1.11
C LYS A 187 -16.03 -3.93 1.55
N PHE A 188 -16.88 -3.22 0.83
CA PHE A 188 -17.16 -1.80 1.10
C PHE A 188 -17.60 -1.57 2.56
N HIS A 189 -16.87 -0.74 3.28
CA HIS A 189 -17.08 -0.37 4.70
C HIS A 189 -17.28 -1.59 5.63
N GLN A 190 -16.65 -2.73 5.34
CA GLN A 190 -17.00 -4.01 5.96
C GLN A 190 -16.90 -3.97 7.49
N VAL A 191 -15.77 -3.57 8.07
CA VAL A 191 -15.58 -3.53 9.54
C VAL A 191 -16.61 -2.61 10.19
N LYS A 192 -16.86 -1.43 9.63
CA LYS A 192 -17.87 -0.48 10.13
C LYS A 192 -19.27 -1.09 10.13
N ARG A 193 -19.63 -1.78 9.06
CA ARG A 193 -20.94 -2.43 8.90
C ARG A 193 -21.11 -3.64 9.83
N MET A 194 -20.04 -4.39 10.07
CA MET A 194 -20.03 -5.50 11.02
C MET A 194 -20.27 -5.01 12.45
N VAL A 195 -19.59 -3.94 12.87
CA VAL A 195 -19.80 -3.31 14.18
C VAL A 195 -21.19 -2.70 14.30
N ALA A 196 -21.69 -2.08 13.22
CA ALA A 196 -23.06 -1.53 13.18
C ALA A 196 -24.13 -2.62 13.28
N TYR A 197 -23.88 -3.82 12.74
CA TYR A 197 -24.78 -4.97 12.91
C TYR A 197 -24.96 -5.36 14.39
N CYS A 198 -23.91 -5.19 15.20
CA CYS A 198 -23.93 -5.38 16.65
C CYS A 198 -24.54 -4.16 17.40
N GLY A 199 -25.14 -3.19 16.71
CA GLY A 199 -25.77 -2.01 17.32
C GLY A 199 -24.79 -0.96 17.84
N LYS A 200 -23.55 -0.94 17.36
CA LYS A 200 -22.47 -0.06 17.82
C LYS A 200 -21.86 0.72 16.62
N GLU A 201 -21.00 1.68 16.88
CA GLU A 201 -20.48 2.59 15.86
C GLU A 201 -18.94 2.66 15.91
N VAL A 202 -18.28 2.45 14.77
CA VAL A 202 -16.83 2.72 14.63
C VAL A 202 -16.62 4.22 14.49
N VAL A 203 -15.85 4.80 15.41
CA VAL A 203 -15.51 6.23 15.40
C VAL A 203 -14.10 6.53 14.92
N ASP A 204 -13.18 5.55 15.01
CA ASP A 204 -11.86 5.59 14.37
C ASP A 204 -11.47 4.19 13.90
N LEU A 205 -10.82 4.09 12.74
CA LEU A 205 -10.44 2.82 12.14
C LEU A 205 -9.03 2.92 11.55
N GLN A 206 -8.13 2.08 12.09
CA GLN A 206 -6.76 1.97 11.65
C GLN A 206 -6.45 0.56 11.14
N ARG A 207 -5.93 0.42 9.92
CA ARG A 207 -5.39 -0.88 9.51
C ARG A 207 -3.96 -1.04 10.04
N LEU A 208 -3.74 -2.10 10.82
CA LEU A 208 -2.44 -2.42 11.40
C LEU A 208 -1.63 -3.38 10.53
N THR A 209 -2.29 -4.38 9.93
CA THR A 209 -1.59 -5.43 9.16
C THR A 209 -2.30 -5.75 7.85
N MET A 210 -1.55 -6.28 6.89
CA MET A 210 -2.04 -6.87 5.66
C MET A 210 -1.11 -8.04 5.26
N GLY A 211 -1.60 -9.27 5.37
CA GLY A 211 -0.78 -10.46 5.23
C GLY A 211 0.37 -10.44 6.23
N THR A 212 1.59 -10.57 5.74
CA THR A 212 2.81 -10.53 6.57
C THR A 212 3.28 -9.11 6.92
N LEU A 213 2.71 -8.07 6.30
CA LEU A 213 3.10 -6.69 6.58
C LEU A 213 2.43 -6.17 7.85
N THR A 214 3.22 -5.56 8.70
CA THR A 214 2.77 -4.79 9.87
C THR A 214 3.14 -3.33 9.70
N LEU A 215 2.23 -2.43 10.04
CA LEU A 215 2.49 -0.98 10.01
C LEU A 215 3.70 -0.66 10.91
N ASP A 216 4.66 0.04 10.34
CA ASP A 216 5.82 0.53 11.08
C ASP A 216 5.37 1.62 12.08
N GLU A 217 5.60 1.38 13.37
CA GLU A 217 5.23 2.29 14.46
C GLU A 217 5.98 3.63 14.39
N GLY A 218 7.13 3.66 13.72
CA GLY A 218 7.90 4.88 13.47
C GLY A 218 7.29 5.81 12.42
N LEU A 219 6.37 5.32 11.57
CA LEU A 219 5.72 6.12 10.55
C LEU A 219 4.56 6.92 11.13
N LYS A 220 4.66 8.23 11.11
CA LYS A 220 3.53 9.12 11.42
C LYS A 220 2.48 9.08 10.31
N ARG A 221 1.27 9.53 10.60
CA ARG A 221 0.20 9.65 9.59
C ARG A 221 0.64 10.53 8.41
N GLY A 222 0.54 9.99 7.20
CA GLY A 222 0.99 10.63 5.97
C GLY A 222 2.44 10.31 5.57
N GLU A 223 3.22 9.71 6.44
CA GLU A 223 4.58 9.26 6.12
C GLU A 223 4.58 7.89 5.45
N TRP A 224 5.65 7.63 4.73
CA TRP A 224 5.86 6.39 4.00
C TRP A 224 7.36 6.03 3.97
N ARG A 225 7.65 4.77 3.69
CA ARG A 225 8.99 4.26 3.39
C ARG A 225 8.93 3.12 2.38
N ARG A 226 10.06 2.79 1.82
CA ARG A 226 10.20 1.56 1.01
C ARG A 226 10.11 0.33 1.93
N LEU A 227 9.60 -0.77 1.39
CA LEU A 227 9.69 -2.05 2.10
C LEU A 227 11.15 -2.46 2.25
N THR A 228 11.48 -3.08 3.37
CA THR A 228 12.75 -3.76 3.53
C THR A 228 12.81 -5.02 2.67
N LYS A 229 14.01 -5.54 2.41
CA LYS A 229 14.19 -6.79 1.64
C LYS A 229 13.49 -7.97 2.34
N ASP A 230 13.53 -8.03 3.67
CA ASP A 230 12.91 -9.11 4.45
C ASP A 230 11.39 -9.02 4.41
N GLU A 231 10.81 -7.83 4.55
CA GLU A 231 9.36 -7.60 4.40
C GLU A 231 8.88 -8.02 3.01
N LEU A 232 9.59 -7.59 1.97
CA LEU A 232 9.24 -7.95 0.60
C LEU A 232 9.34 -9.46 0.36
N LYS A 233 10.41 -10.09 0.85
CA LYS A 233 10.59 -11.54 0.74
C LYS A 233 9.45 -12.29 1.42
N ALA A 234 9.15 -11.96 2.68
CA ALA A 234 8.07 -12.59 3.44
C ALA A 234 6.71 -12.40 2.74
N LEU A 235 6.45 -11.19 2.19
CA LEU A 235 5.22 -10.90 1.47
C LEU A 235 5.09 -11.72 0.19
N LEU A 236 6.14 -11.82 -0.61
CA LEU A 236 6.16 -12.61 -1.85
C LEU A 236 6.00 -14.11 -1.58
N GLU A 237 6.59 -14.63 -0.50
CA GLU A 237 6.47 -16.03 -0.08
C GLU A 237 5.04 -16.35 0.38
N SER A 238 4.36 -15.42 1.05
CA SER A 238 2.99 -15.62 1.57
C SER A 238 1.91 -15.74 0.49
N VAL A 239 2.20 -15.31 -0.74
CA VAL A 239 1.24 -15.30 -1.86
C VAL A 239 1.63 -16.26 -3.01
N ARG A 240 2.65 -17.10 -2.82
CA ARG A 240 2.98 -18.21 -3.73
C ARG A 240 2.10 -19.42 -3.46
#